data_9765682152caf5428f5b866b6a905437
#
_entry.id   9765682152caf5428f5b866b6a905437
#
_cell.length_a   1.000
_cell.length_b   1.000
_cell.length_c   1.000
_cell.angle_alpha   90.00
_cell.angle_beta   90.00
_cell.angle_gamma   90.00
#
_symmetry.space_group_name_H-M   'P 1'
#
loop_
_entity.id
_entity.type
_entity.pdbx_description
1 polymer ?
#
loop_
_entity_poly.entity_id
_entity_poly.type
_entity_poly.pdbx_seq_one_letter_code
_entity_poly.pdbx_strand_id
1 'polypeptide(L)'
;MARVLETLTLPRASAVPATSRNFVNLQASRGLRIQSFGSPKLGARIVCQAQEAVQVLAVTDATWQKNVLESDVPVLVEFWAPWCGPCRMIHPIIDELAKEYTGKLACYKVNTDESPTIASQYGIRSIPTVIIFKGGEKKDAVIGAVPKSTLSTSIEKFL
;
A
#
# COMPACT_ATOMS: atom_id res chain seq x y z
N MET A 1 -3.97 54.99 23.26
CA MET A 1 -5.03 54.04 23.53
C MET A 1 -4.38 52.68 23.69
N ALA A 2 -4.62 52.04 24.81
CA ALA A 2 -3.78 51.03 25.42
C ALA A 2 -3.86 49.66 24.72
N ARG A 3 -2.67 49.03 24.51
CA ARG A 3 -2.49 47.63 24.15
C ARG A 3 -2.62 46.79 25.41
N VAL A 4 -3.52 45.80 25.40
CA VAL A 4 -3.56 44.74 26.40
C VAL A 4 -2.82 43.54 25.84
N LEU A 5 -1.70 43.18 26.48
CA LEU A 5 -0.96 41.95 26.28
C LEU A 5 -1.51 40.90 27.27
N GLU A 6 -2.24 39.90 26.77
CA GLU A 6 -2.58 38.74 27.57
C GLU A 6 -1.49 37.68 27.42
N THR A 7 -0.82 37.44 28.52
CA THR A 7 0.18 36.35 28.69
C THR A 7 -0.55 35.04 28.97
N LEU A 8 -0.50 34.12 28.02
CA LEU A 8 -0.97 32.74 28.19
C LEU A 8 0.08 31.89 28.96
N THR A 9 -0.26 31.59 30.21
CA THR A 9 0.49 30.69 31.08
C THR A 9 0.22 29.25 30.72
N LEU A 10 1.27 28.46 30.42
CA LEU A 10 1.22 27.02 30.16
C LEU A 10 1.10 26.24 31.47
N PRO A 11 0.26 25.20 31.57
CA PRO A 11 0.23 24.33 32.73
C PRO A 11 1.39 23.31 32.71
N ARG A 12 1.99 23.22 33.89
CA ARG A 12 3.11 22.37 34.28
C ARG A 12 2.72 20.89 34.26
N ALA A 13 3.53 20.04 33.59
CA ALA A 13 3.36 18.60 33.55
C ALA A 13 3.51 17.97 34.95
N SER A 14 2.53 17.15 35.32
CA SER A 14 2.53 16.36 36.54
C SER A 14 3.26 15.01 36.31
N ALA A 15 4.20 14.71 37.17
CA ALA A 15 4.98 13.47 37.19
C ALA A 15 4.11 12.30 37.68
N VAL A 16 4.22 11.14 36.98
CA VAL A 16 3.60 9.87 37.38
C VAL A 16 4.57 9.08 38.23
N PRO A 17 4.18 8.54 39.40
CA PRO A 17 5.07 7.74 40.22
C PRO A 17 5.19 6.30 39.72
N ALA A 18 6.40 5.79 39.76
CA ALA A 18 6.76 4.40 39.49
C ALA A 18 6.26 3.46 40.59
N THR A 19 5.50 2.44 40.23
CA THR A 19 5.03 1.41 41.16
C THR A 19 5.88 0.15 41.05
N SER A 20 6.58 -0.06 42.13
CA SER A 20 7.04 -1.27 42.81
C SER A 20 6.99 -2.63 42.09
N ARG A 21 8.19 -3.22 42.05
CA ARG A 21 8.53 -4.59 41.71
C ARG A 21 8.05 -5.55 42.81
N ASN A 22 7.23 -6.51 42.51
CA ASN A 22 7.02 -7.69 43.34
C ASN A 22 7.93 -8.82 42.86
N PHE A 23 8.99 -9.08 43.61
CA PHE A 23 9.78 -10.30 43.54
C PHE A 23 8.98 -11.43 44.22
N VAL A 24 8.56 -12.41 43.48
CA VAL A 24 8.09 -13.68 44.02
C VAL A 24 9.25 -14.65 44.02
N ASN A 25 9.74 -14.91 45.23
CA ASN A 25 10.72 -15.93 45.52
C ASN A 25 10.02 -17.29 45.52
N LEU A 26 10.34 -18.17 44.58
CA LEU A 26 9.87 -19.55 44.60
C LEU A 26 11.02 -20.50 44.90
N GLN A 27 10.92 -21.05 46.10
CA GLN A 27 11.82 -22.08 46.62
C GLN A 27 11.76 -23.37 45.84
N ALA A 28 12.93 -24.01 45.78
CA ALA A 28 13.19 -25.29 45.15
C ALA A 28 12.35 -26.43 45.75
N SER A 29 11.75 -27.26 44.92
CA SER A 29 11.33 -28.64 45.26
C SER A 29 11.83 -29.60 44.21
N ARG A 30 12.66 -30.45 44.70
CA ARG A 30 13.14 -31.80 44.34
C ARG A 30 12.49 -32.48 43.11
N GLY A 31 13.34 -32.82 42.15
CA GLY A 31 13.45 -34.16 41.60
C GLY A 31 12.28 -34.68 40.80
N LEU A 32 12.23 -34.35 39.51
CA LEU A 32 11.57 -35.22 38.51
C LEU A 32 12.60 -35.57 37.44
N ARG A 33 12.91 -36.87 37.37
CA ARG A 33 13.82 -37.48 36.38
C ARG A 33 13.07 -37.55 35.04
N ILE A 34 13.29 -36.55 34.18
CA ILE A 34 12.69 -36.55 32.82
C ILE A 34 13.55 -37.48 31.98
N GLN A 35 12.94 -38.58 31.55
CA GLN A 35 13.51 -39.47 30.55
C GLN A 35 13.57 -38.71 29.22
N SER A 36 14.75 -38.69 28.64
CA SER A 36 14.99 -38.12 27.32
C SER A 36 14.30 -38.96 26.24
N PHE A 37 13.13 -38.51 25.81
CA PHE A 37 12.55 -38.96 24.53
C PHE A 37 13.30 -38.29 23.40
N GLY A 38 13.90 -39.14 22.55
CA GLY A 38 14.67 -38.73 21.38
C GLY A 38 13.86 -37.80 20.49
N SER A 39 14.43 -36.64 20.19
CA SER A 39 13.88 -35.67 19.25
C SER A 39 13.82 -36.30 17.84
N PRO A 40 12.67 -36.35 17.16
CA PRO A 40 12.64 -36.58 15.74
C PRO A 40 13.24 -35.37 15.04
N LYS A 41 14.36 -35.61 14.33
CA LYS A 41 14.92 -34.67 13.37
C LYS A 41 13.96 -34.53 12.19
N LEU A 42 12.91 -33.71 12.31
CA LEU A 42 12.21 -33.18 11.16
C LEU A 42 12.78 -31.81 10.86
N GLY A 43 13.79 -31.79 10.02
CA GLY A 43 14.26 -30.57 9.37
C GLY A 43 13.24 -30.08 8.34
N ALA A 44 12.06 -29.68 8.79
CA ALA A 44 11.19 -28.86 7.98
C ALA A 44 11.77 -27.43 8.05
N ARG A 45 12.65 -27.10 7.09
CA ARG A 45 12.92 -25.71 6.75
C ARG A 45 11.59 -25.12 6.34
N ILE A 46 10.96 -24.39 7.25
CA ILE A 46 9.94 -23.42 6.89
C ILE A 46 10.71 -22.34 6.13
N VAL A 47 10.76 -22.51 4.81
CA VAL A 47 11.12 -21.42 3.91
C VAL A 47 9.92 -20.48 4.00
N CYS A 48 10.00 -19.49 4.89
CA CYS A 48 9.21 -18.27 4.74
C CYS A 48 9.67 -17.69 3.40
N GLN A 49 8.98 -18.07 2.32
CA GLN A 49 8.98 -17.25 1.13
C GLN A 49 8.37 -15.94 1.59
N ALA A 50 9.22 -14.93 1.77
CA ALA A 50 8.80 -13.57 1.80
C ALA A 50 8.04 -13.39 0.46
N GLN A 51 6.71 -13.39 0.53
CA GLN A 51 5.89 -12.90 -0.57
C GLN A 51 6.32 -11.44 -0.70
N GLU A 52 7.16 -11.18 -1.70
CA GLU A 52 7.44 -9.81 -2.11
C GLU A 52 6.08 -9.20 -2.37
N ALA A 53 5.68 -8.30 -1.48
CA ALA A 53 4.45 -7.55 -1.64
C ALA A 53 4.66 -6.74 -2.92
N VAL A 54 4.02 -7.14 -4.01
CA VAL A 54 3.99 -6.37 -5.25
C VAL A 54 3.36 -5.05 -4.89
N GLN A 55 4.19 -4.04 -4.68
CA GLN A 55 3.73 -2.70 -4.35
C GLN A 55 3.45 -1.99 -5.66
N VAL A 56 2.23 -1.49 -5.80
CA VAL A 56 1.87 -0.60 -6.89
C VAL A 56 2.60 0.73 -6.66
N LEU A 57 3.53 1.05 -7.56
CA LEU A 57 4.39 2.22 -7.44
C LEU A 57 3.65 3.49 -7.88
N ALA A 58 3.98 4.60 -7.24
CA ALA A 58 3.55 5.91 -7.70
C ALA A 58 4.39 6.36 -8.91
N VAL A 59 3.71 6.95 -9.90
CA VAL A 59 4.33 7.54 -11.09
C VAL A 59 4.05 9.04 -11.09
N THR A 60 5.07 9.82 -11.41
CA THR A 60 5.04 11.28 -11.54
C THR A 60 5.31 11.71 -12.97
N ASP A 61 5.15 13.01 -13.29
CA ASP A 61 5.43 13.57 -14.61
C ASP A 61 6.84 13.19 -15.10
N ALA A 62 7.84 13.14 -14.21
CA ALA A 62 9.22 12.81 -14.55
C ALA A 62 9.44 11.32 -14.93
N THR A 63 8.65 10.41 -14.36
CA THR A 63 8.81 8.96 -14.57
C THR A 63 7.77 8.37 -15.51
N TRP A 64 6.82 9.18 -15.97
CA TRP A 64 5.71 8.78 -16.83
C TRP A 64 6.17 8.13 -18.12
N GLN A 65 7.04 8.82 -18.84
CA GLN A 65 7.55 8.37 -20.13
C GLN A 65 8.12 6.96 -20.03
N LYS A 66 9.07 6.76 -19.11
CA LYS A 66 9.79 5.50 -18.94
C LYS A 66 8.89 4.36 -18.46
N ASN A 67 8.04 4.63 -17.45
CA ASN A 67 7.29 3.57 -16.78
C ASN A 67 6.00 3.20 -17.50
N VAL A 68 5.40 4.13 -18.24
CA VAL A 68 4.09 3.92 -18.86
C VAL A 68 4.19 3.85 -20.38
N LEU A 69 4.86 4.81 -21.02
CA LEU A 69 4.87 4.88 -22.48
C LEU A 69 5.90 3.95 -23.13
N GLU A 70 7.04 3.71 -22.48
CA GLU A 70 8.12 2.83 -22.94
C GLU A 70 8.03 1.40 -22.38
N SER A 71 6.91 1.04 -21.76
CA SER A 71 6.74 -0.28 -21.19
C SER A 71 6.45 -1.33 -22.27
N ASP A 72 7.16 -2.47 -22.19
CA ASP A 72 6.98 -3.62 -23.08
C ASP A 72 5.70 -4.44 -22.73
N VAL A 73 5.21 -4.29 -21.51
CA VAL A 73 4.00 -4.97 -21.03
C VAL A 73 2.84 -3.99 -20.93
N PRO A 74 1.59 -4.46 -20.97
CA PRO A 74 0.44 -3.62 -20.68
C PRO A 74 0.58 -2.95 -19.31
N VAL A 75 0.15 -1.70 -19.22
CA VAL A 75 0.24 -0.88 -18.01
C VAL A 75 -1.14 -0.43 -17.59
N LEU A 76 -1.49 -0.67 -16.32
CA LEU A 76 -2.69 -0.15 -15.69
C LEU A 76 -2.31 1.04 -14.81
N VAL A 77 -2.94 2.18 -15.04
CA VAL A 77 -2.69 3.41 -14.27
C VAL A 77 -3.97 3.88 -13.60
N GLU A 78 -3.93 3.99 -12.28
CA GLU A 78 -5.00 4.59 -11.47
C GLU A 78 -4.71 6.08 -11.24
N PHE A 79 -5.66 6.93 -11.62
CA PHE A 79 -5.66 8.36 -11.28
C PHE A 79 -6.48 8.59 -10.02
N TRP A 80 -5.86 9.15 -9.00
CA TRP A 80 -6.44 9.32 -7.68
C TRP A 80 -6.00 10.63 -7.02
N ALA A 81 -6.61 10.98 -5.87
CA ALA A 81 -6.15 12.07 -5.00
C ALA A 81 -6.38 11.72 -3.52
N PRO A 82 -5.63 12.32 -2.57
CA PRO A 82 -5.73 12.02 -1.15
C PRO A 82 -7.12 12.24 -0.53
N TRP A 83 -7.83 13.22 -1.04
CA TRP A 83 -9.19 13.59 -0.60
C TRP A 83 -10.30 12.74 -1.24
N CYS A 84 -9.97 11.88 -2.21
CA CYS A 84 -10.92 11.04 -2.92
C CYS A 84 -11.33 9.81 -2.09
N GLY A 85 -12.52 9.84 -1.49
CA GLY A 85 -13.09 8.73 -0.73
C GLY A 85 -13.23 7.43 -1.55
N PRO A 86 -13.88 7.47 -2.73
CA PRO A 86 -14.05 6.29 -3.59
C PRO A 86 -12.72 5.67 -4.07
N CYS A 87 -11.65 6.47 -4.22
CA CYS A 87 -10.33 5.95 -4.61
C CYS A 87 -9.78 4.95 -3.59
N ARG A 88 -10.04 5.16 -2.30
CA ARG A 88 -9.61 4.23 -1.23
C ARG A 88 -10.20 2.84 -1.37
N MET A 89 -11.35 2.71 -2.02
CA MET A 89 -12.00 1.42 -2.25
C MET A 89 -11.36 0.65 -3.40
N ILE A 90 -10.82 1.34 -4.39
CA ILE A 90 -10.22 0.71 -5.57
C ILE A 90 -8.74 0.36 -5.36
N HIS A 91 -8.02 1.05 -4.47
CA HIS A 91 -6.62 0.78 -4.16
C HIS A 91 -6.33 -0.70 -3.85
N PRO A 92 -7.06 -1.38 -2.93
CA PRO A 92 -6.81 -2.79 -2.66
C PRO A 92 -7.10 -3.70 -3.87
N ILE A 93 -8.07 -3.32 -4.70
CA ILE A 93 -8.40 -4.06 -5.94
C ILE A 93 -7.22 -3.99 -6.92
N ILE A 94 -6.61 -2.82 -7.08
CA ILE A 94 -5.43 -2.65 -7.93
C ILE A 94 -4.23 -3.43 -7.38
N ASP A 95 -4.03 -3.41 -6.06
CA ASP A 95 -2.95 -4.17 -5.42
C ASP A 95 -3.14 -5.69 -5.58
N GLU A 96 -4.39 -6.19 -5.58
CA GLU A 96 -4.71 -7.58 -5.89
C GLU A 96 -4.45 -7.93 -7.37
N LEU A 97 -4.89 -7.06 -8.29
CA LEU A 97 -4.66 -7.25 -9.73
C LEU A 97 -3.15 -7.25 -10.06
N ALA A 98 -2.37 -6.38 -9.43
CA ALA A 98 -0.93 -6.34 -9.59
C ALA A 98 -0.25 -7.68 -9.18
N LYS A 99 -0.77 -8.34 -8.13
CA LYS A 99 -0.29 -9.65 -7.70
C LYS A 99 -0.72 -10.76 -8.66
N GLU A 100 -1.98 -10.72 -9.10
CA GLU A 100 -2.58 -11.74 -9.97
C GLU A 100 -1.92 -11.76 -11.35
N TYR A 101 -1.64 -10.59 -11.90
CA TYR A 101 -1.02 -10.44 -13.23
C TYR A 101 0.48 -10.12 -13.16
N THR A 102 1.16 -10.51 -12.09
CA THR A 102 2.61 -10.31 -11.92
C THR A 102 3.38 -10.77 -13.15
N GLY A 103 4.25 -9.91 -13.70
CA GLY A 103 5.05 -10.16 -14.90
C GLY A 103 4.31 -10.04 -16.24
N LYS A 104 2.98 -9.90 -16.24
CA LYS A 104 2.16 -9.70 -17.45
C LYS A 104 1.57 -8.30 -17.53
N LEU A 105 1.38 -7.64 -16.40
CA LEU A 105 0.80 -6.31 -16.26
C LEU A 105 1.63 -5.51 -15.28
N ALA A 106 1.95 -4.28 -15.62
CA ALA A 106 2.51 -3.31 -14.68
C ALA A 106 1.38 -2.42 -14.14
N CYS A 107 1.34 -2.20 -12.82
CA CYS A 107 0.32 -1.37 -12.18
C CYS A 107 0.98 -0.17 -11.53
N TYR A 108 0.42 1.01 -11.78
CA TYR A 108 0.90 2.28 -11.23
C TYR A 108 -0.25 3.14 -10.71
N LYS A 109 0.08 4.07 -9.82
CA LYS A 109 -0.84 5.09 -9.27
C LYS A 109 -0.29 6.48 -9.58
N VAL A 110 -1.15 7.37 -10.06
CA VAL A 110 -0.84 8.78 -10.33
C VAL A 110 -1.69 9.65 -9.42
N ASN A 111 -1.03 10.46 -8.60
CA ASN A 111 -1.69 11.49 -7.81
C ASN A 111 -1.95 12.70 -8.72
N THR A 112 -3.21 13.03 -8.94
CA THR A 112 -3.61 14.14 -9.83
C THR A 112 -3.26 15.52 -9.28
N ASP A 113 -3.09 15.64 -7.96
CA ASP A 113 -2.68 16.89 -7.32
C ASP A 113 -1.18 17.16 -7.52
N GLU A 114 -0.37 16.08 -7.58
CA GLU A 114 1.09 16.16 -7.79
C GLU A 114 1.48 16.16 -9.27
N SER A 115 0.66 15.54 -10.12
CA SER A 115 0.92 15.39 -11.56
C SER A 115 -0.26 15.87 -12.40
N PRO A 116 -0.62 17.17 -12.32
CA PRO A 116 -1.74 17.74 -13.07
C PRO A 116 -1.52 17.75 -14.58
N THR A 117 -0.26 17.74 -15.03
CA THR A 117 0.11 17.70 -16.45
C THR A 117 -0.39 16.42 -17.10
N ILE A 118 -0.11 15.27 -16.51
CA ILE A 118 -0.57 13.96 -17.01
C ILE A 118 -2.09 13.90 -16.96
N ALA A 119 -2.70 14.30 -15.84
CA ALA A 119 -4.15 14.28 -15.69
C ALA A 119 -4.84 15.11 -16.79
N SER A 120 -4.31 16.28 -17.12
CA SER A 120 -4.83 17.15 -18.19
C SER A 120 -4.60 16.54 -19.57
N GLN A 121 -3.41 15.96 -19.83
CA GLN A 121 -3.07 15.33 -21.11
C GLN A 121 -4.02 14.20 -21.47
N TYR A 122 -4.40 13.37 -20.50
CA TYR A 122 -5.31 12.25 -20.72
C TYR A 122 -6.79 12.58 -20.46
N GLY A 123 -7.10 13.85 -20.19
CA GLY A 123 -8.46 14.34 -20.03
C GLY A 123 -9.17 13.78 -18.80
N ILE A 124 -8.47 13.62 -17.68
CA ILE A 124 -9.04 13.12 -16.44
C ILE A 124 -9.97 14.20 -15.86
N ARG A 125 -11.27 13.93 -15.88
CA ARG A 125 -12.31 14.84 -15.38
C ARG A 125 -12.94 14.38 -14.08
N SER A 126 -12.72 13.13 -13.71
CA SER A 126 -13.23 12.51 -12.49
C SER A 126 -12.26 11.48 -11.97
N ILE A 127 -12.25 11.27 -10.66
CA ILE A 127 -11.44 10.26 -9.97
C ILE A 127 -12.33 9.39 -9.08
N PRO A 128 -12.01 8.09 -8.92
CA PRO A 128 -10.93 7.38 -9.59
C PRO A 128 -11.20 7.17 -11.09
N THR A 129 -10.15 7.19 -11.88
CA THR A 129 -10.16 6.74 -13.28
C THR A 129 -8.99 5.79 -13.47
N VAL A 130 -9.26 4.64 -14.07
CA VAL A 130 -8.24 3.64 -14.39
C VAL A 130 -8.07 3.60 -15.90
N ILE A 131 -6.85 3.77 -16.39
CA ILE A 131 -6.52 3.70 -17.80
C ILE A 131 -5.57 2.54 -18.07
N ILE A 132 -5.81 1.79 -19.13
CA ILE A 132 -4.94 0.74 -19.61
C ILE A 132 -4.18 1.26 -20.82
N PHE A 133 -2.84 1.15 -20.74
CA PHE A 133 -1.91 1.47 -21.82
C PHE A 133 -1.29 0.19 -22.38
N LYS A 134 -1.00 0.17 -23.67
CA LYS A 134 -0.22 -0.89 -24.31
C LYS A 134 0.56 -0.30 -25.47
N GLY A 135 1.89 -0.48 -25.48
CA GLY A 135 2.76 0.09 -26.48
C GLY A 135 2.74 1.63 -26.50
N GLY A 136 2.64 2.27 -25.34
CA GLY A 136 2.59 3.73 -25.20
C GLY A 136 1.26 4.38 -25.54
N GLU A 137 0.25 3.60 -25.95
CA GLU A 137 -1.06 4.12 -26.32
C GLU A 137 -2.13 3.80 -25.29
N LYS A 138 -3.02 4.75 -25.04
CA LYS A 138 -4.24 4.52 -24.25
C LYS A 138 -5.18 3.59 -25.01
N LYS A 139 -5.48 2.42 -24.45
CA LYS A 139 -6.36 1.42 -25.06
C LYS A 139 -7.75 1.39 -24.47
N ASP A 140 -7.88 1.55 -23.15
CA ASP A 140 -9.17 1.54 -22.46
C ASP A 140 -9.16 2.49 -21.27
N ALA A 141 -10.34 2.96 -20.86
CA ALA A 141 -10.48 3.85 -19.70
C ALA A 141 -11.77 3.52 -18.94
N VAL A 142 -11.61 3.18 -17.69
CA VAL A 142 -12.70 2.86 -16.77
C VAL A 142 -12.83 3.97 -15.74
N ILE A 143 -14.00 4.59 -15.67
CA ILE A 143 -14.26 5.73 -14.80
C ILE A 143 -15.06 5.27 -13.58
N GLY A 144 -14.63 5.71 -12.39
CA GLY A 144 -15.30 5.44 -11.13
C GLY A 144 -14.77 4.19 -10.41
N ALA A 145 -15.27 4.00 -9.18
CA ALA A 145 -14.94 2.82 -8.38
C ALA A 145 -15.76 1.61 -8.90
N VAL A 146 -15.12 0.78 -9.69
CA VAL A 146 -15.72 -0.41 -10.30
C VAL A 146 -15.26 -1.69 -9.60
N PRO A 147 -16.03 -2.79 -9.67
CA PRO A 147 -15.63 -4.07 -9.10
C PRO A 147 -14.43 -4.67 -9.86
N LYS A 148 -13.67 -5.53 -9.17
CA LYS A 148 -12.48 -6.23 -9.72
C LYS A 148 -12.76 -6.92 -11.05
N SER A 149 -13.91 -7.58 -11.18
CA SER A 149 -14.30 -8.30 -12.40
C SER A 149 -14.33 -7.42 -13.65
N THR A 150 -14.77 -6.16 -13.52
CA THR A 150 -14.78 -5.20 -14.62
C THR A 150 -13.37 -4.86 -15.07
N LEU A 151 -12.46 -4.61 -14.12
CA LEU A 151 -11.05 -4.33 -14.42
C LEU A 151 -10.36 -5.55 -15.03
N SER A 152 -10.56 -6.77 -14.47
CA SER A 152 -10.01 -8.00 -15.03
C SER A 152 -10.45 -8.21 -16.49
N THR A 153 -11.73 -8.04 -16.78
CA THR A 153 -12.25 -8.15 -18.16
C THR A 153 -11.61 -7.13 -19.11
N SER A 154 -11.36 -5.91 -18.63
CA SER A 154 -10.67 -4.89 -19.45
C SER A 154 -9.19 -5.21 -19.65
N ILE A 155 -8.50 -5.72 -18.62
CA ILE A 155 -7.09 -6.12 -18.68
C ILE A 155 -6.89 -7.28 -19.66
N GLU A 156 -7.72 -8.33 -19.57
CA GLU A 156 -7.61 -9.55 -20.39
C GLU A 156 -7.69 -9.30 -21.91
N LYS A 157 -8.34 -8.21 -22.32
CA LYS A 157 -8.38 -7.80 -23.74
C LYS A 157 -7.02 -7.39 -24.31
N PHE A 158 -6.07 -7.03 -23.42
CA PHE A 158 -4.79 -6.43 -23.81
C PHE A 158 -3.57 -7.22 -23.34
N LEU A 159 -3.75 -8.34 -22.65
CA LEU A 159 -2.67 -9.28 -22.26
C LEU A 159 -2.13 -10.15 -23.44
#